data_64304124e3f2991dfec5571be1649ff8
#
_entry.id   64304124e3f2991dfec5571be1649ff8
#
_cell.length_a   1.000
_cell.length_b   1.000
_cell.length_c   1.000
_cell.angle_alpha   90.00
_cell.angle_beta   90.00
_cell.angle_gamma   90.00
#
_symmetry.space_group_name_H-M   'P 1'
#
loop_
_entity.id
_entity.type
_entity.pdbx_description
1 polymer ?
#
loop_
_entity_poly.entity_id
_entity_poly.type
_entity_poly.pdbx_seq_one_letter_code
_entity_poly.pdbx_strand_id
1 'polypeptide(L)' 'MGYYIKKIGLSGKTVYWTGGVHWSDDSSKKKTYVNKSTADAKLVNTDGKNGGWTGATVVSE' A
#
# COMPACT_ATOMS: atom_id res chain seq x y z
N MET A 1 -14.26 2.38 -9.02
CA MET A 1 -13.51 1.20 -8.62
C MET A 1 -12.04 1.47 -8.71
N GLY A 2 -11.29 0.94 -7.80
CA GLY A 2 -9.87 1.15 -7.81
C GLY A 2 -9.15 0.10 -7.01
N TYR A 3 -7.86 0.31 -6.85
CA TYR A 3 -7.00 -0.60 -6.11
C TYR A 3 -6.19 0.21 -5.13
N TYR A 4 -5.87 -0.39 -4.00
CA TYR A 4 -5.03 0.27 -3.01
C TYR A 4 -4.07 -0.75 -2.42
N ILE A 5 -3.07 -0.26 -1.70
CA ILE A 5 -2.04 -1.11 -1.12
C ILE A 5 -2.16 -1.04 0.39
N LYS A 6 -2.14 -2.18 1.03
CA LYS A 6 -2.21 -2.27 2.49
C LYS A 6 -1.19 -3.26 2.99
N LYS A 7 -0.87 -3.15 4.26
CA LYS A 7 -0.02 -4.11 4.95
C LYS A 7 -0.33 -4.07 6.43
N ILE A 8 0.21 -5.02 7.17
CA ILE A 8 0.11 -5.01 8.63
C ILE A 8 1.32 -4.24 9.14
N GLY A 9 1.07 -3.19 9.90
CA GLY A 9 2.14 -2.38 10.47
C GLY A 9 2.80 -3.06 11.66
N LEU A 10 3.81 -2.40 12.19
CA LEU A 10 4.58 -2.95 13.31
C LEU A 10 3.73 -3.19 14.55
N SER A 11 2.70 -2.38 14.73
CA SER A 11 1.80 -2.51 15.87
C SER A 11 0.74 -3.58 15.68
N GLY A 12 0.72 -4.24 14.53
CA GLY A 12 -0.28 -5.25 14.23
C GLY A 12 -1.53 -4.69 13.59
N LYS A 13 -1.59 -3.39 13.37
CA LYS A 13 -2.74 -2.76 12.73
C LYS A 13 -2.54 -2.68 11.24
N THR A 14 -3.65 -2.76 10.50
CA THR A 14 -3.61 -2.58 9.06
C THR A 14 -3.33 -1.11 8.75
N VAL A 15 -2.36 -0.87 7.88
CA VAL A 15 -2.06 0.48 7.39
C VAL A 15 -2.13 0.48 5.88
N TYR A 16 -2.35 1.67 5.33
CA TYR A 16 -2.61 1.85 3.90
C TYR A 16 -1.58 2.81 3.32
N TRP A 17 -1.17 2.52 2.09
CA TRP A 17 -0.25 3.39 1.38
C TRP A 17 -0.98 4.67 0.97
N THR A 18 -0.38 5.81 1.29
CA THR A 18 -1.02 7.11 1.03
C THR A 18 -0.53 7.77 -0.24
N GLY A 19 0.38 7.14 -0.96
CA GLY A 19 0.91 7.69 -2.20
C GLY A 19 2.12 8.58 -2.04
N GLY A 20 2.46 8.92 -0.79
CA GLY A 20 3.65 9.72 -0.52
C GLY A 20 4.77 8.88 0.04
N VAL A 21 5.20 9.20 1.25
CA VAL A 21 6.27 8.46 1.92
C VAL A 21 5.79 7.80 3.21
N HIS A 22 4.52 7.93 3.53
CA HIS A 22 3.98 7.43 4.79
C HIS A 22 2.90 6.40 4.57
N TRP A 23 2.72 5.56 5.58
CA TRP A 23 1.59 4.67 5.70
C TRP A 23 0.66 5.24 6.76
N SER A 24 -0.63 5.04 6.60
CA SER A 24 -1.61 5.54 7.55
C SER A 24 -2.62 4.44 7.89
N ASP A 25 -3.06 4.41 9.14
CA ASP A 25 -4.12 3.50 9.54
C ASP A 25 -5.51 4.05 9.21
N ASP A 26 -5.57 5.24 8.64
CA ASP A 26 -6.82 5.87 8.24
C ASP A 26 -7.11 5.51 6.79
N SER A 27 -8.12 4.67 6.57
CA SER A 27 -8.45 4.21 5.22
C SER A 27 -8.90 5.34 4.30
N SER A 28 -9.34 6.45 4.85
CA SER A 28 -9.76 7.57 4.00
C SER A 28 -8.57 8.28 3.36
N LYS A 29 -7.37 8.01 3.84
CA LYS A 29 -6.15 8.60 3.29
C LYS A 29 -5.43 7.69 2.31
N LYS A 30 -5.96 6.51 2.06
CA LYS A 30 -5.30 5.58 1.16
C LYS A 30 -5.24 6.12 -0.26
N LYS A 31 -4.14 5.83 -0.93
CA LYS A 31 -4.00 6.16 -2.34
C LYS A 31 -4.69 5.08 -3.17
N THR A 32 -5.58 5.50 -4.06
CA THR A 32 -6.23 4.55 -4.96
C THR A 32 -5.63 4.67 -6.35
N TYR A 33 -5.53 3.53 -7.01
CA TYR A 33 -5.00 3.43 -8.36
C TYR A 33 -6.10 2.92 -9.27
N VAL A 34 -6.17 3.46 -10.47
CA VAL A 34 -7.18 3.04 -11.43
C VAL A 34 -6.89 1.63 -11.94
N ASN A 35 -5.62 1.35 -12.16
CA ASN A 35 -5.21 0.05 -12.71
C ASN A 35 -4.42 -0.74 -11.69
N LYS A 36 -4.73 -2.03 -11.60
CA LYS A 36 -4.02 -2.93 -10.72
C LYS A 36 -2.54 -2.99 -11.08
N SER A 37 -2.22 -2.93 -12.37
CA SER A 37 -0.84 -3.01 -12.81
C SER A 37 -0.01 -1.84 -12.28
N THR A 38 -0.62 -0.66 -12.15
CA THR A 38 0.08 0.49 -11.60
C THR A 38 0.40 0.27 -10.12
N ALA A 39 -0.56 -0.26 -9.38
CA ALA A 39 -0.34 -0.56 -7.96
C ALA A 39 0.70 -1.67 -7.80
N ASP A 40 0.63 -2.70 -8.62
CA ASP A 40 1.59 -3.80 -8.56
C ASP A 40 3.01 -3.30 -8.88
N ALA A 41 3.14 -2.40 -9.84
CA ALA A 41 4.44 -1.87 -10.21
C ALA A 41 5.05 -1.09 -9.04
N LYS A 42 4.22 -0.35 -8.32
CA LYS A 42 4.69 0.38 -7.15
C LYS A 42 5.20 -0.58 -6.10
N LEU A 43 4.48 -1.66 -5.89
CA LEU A 43 4.83 -2.67 -4.91
C LEU A 43 6.17 -3.32 -5.27
N VAL A 44 6.33 -3.71 -6.52
CA VAL A 44 7.54 -4.37 -6.99
C VAL A 44 8.75 -3.44 -6.89
N ASN A 45 8.57 -2.19 -7.28
CA ASN A 45 9.68 -1.25 -7.32
C ASN A 45 10.22 -0.87 -5.95
N THR A 46 9.40 -1.02 -4.91
CA THR A 46 9.80 -0.63 -3.56
C THR A 46 10.10 -1.83 -2.68
N ASP A 47 9.73 -3.02 -3.10
CA ASP A 47 9.86 -4.21 -2.27
C ASP A 47 11.34 -4.50 -1.98
N GLY A 48 11.61 -4.77 -0.72
CA GLY A 48 12.96 -5.13 -0.31
C GLY A 48 13.91 -3.96 -0.16
N LYS A 49 13.48 -2.78 -0.53
CA LYS A 49 14.35 -1.61 -0.44
C LYS A 49 14.58 -1.17 1.00
N ASN A 50 13.52 -1.19 1.80
CA ASN A 50 13.62 -0.66 3.15
C ASN A 50 12.73 -1.38 4.14
N GLY A 51 12.19 -2.50 3.79
CA GLY A 51 11.35 -3.26 4.70
C GLY A 51 9.98 -2.65 4.97
N GLY A 52 9.79 -1.40 4.60
CA GLY A 52 8.50 -0.75 4.81
C GLY A 52 7.38 -1.34 3.96
N TRP A 53 7.75 -2.12 2.95
CA TRP A 53 6.79 -2.73 2.05
C TRP A 53 6.62 -4.24 2.28
N THR A 54 7.30 -4.76 3.29
CA THR A 54 7.21 -6.18 3.60
C THR A 54 5.77 -6.55 3.96
N GLY A 55 5.22 -7.54 3.26
CA GLY A 55 3.86 -7.97 3.52
C GLY A 55 2.79 -7.13 2.87
N ALA A 56 3.17 -6.12 2.10
CA ALA A 56 2.19 -5.27 1.42
C ALA A 56 1.50 -6.04 0.30
N THR A 57 0.21 -5.76 0.12
CA THR A 57 -0.59 -6.40 -0.93
C THR A 57 -1.49 -5.38 -1.59
N VAL A 58 -1.84 -5.66 -2.84
CA VAL A 58 -2.78 -4.84 -3.59
C VAL A 58 -4.18 -5.41 -3.38
N VAL A 59 -5.12 -4.52 -3.08
CA VAL A 59 -6.50 -4.91 -2.81
C VAL A 59 -7.43 -4.16 -3.74
N SER A 60 -8.42 -4.86 -4.25
CA SER A 60 -9.47 -4.26 -5.05
C SER A 60 -10.47 -3.58 -4.11
N GLU A 61 -10.82 -2.38 -4.46
CA GLU A 61 -11.77 -1.59 -3.69
C GLU A 61 -13.22 -1.93 -4.02
#